data_f354394d65cf6af3476946f7d59314d8
#
_entry.id   f354394d65cf6af3476946f7d59314d8
#
_cell.length_a   1.000
_cell.length_b   1.000
_cell.length_c   1.000
_cell.angle_alpha   90.00
_cell.angle_beta   90.00
_cell.angle_gamma   90.00
#
_symmetry.space_group_name_H-M   'P 1'
#
loop_
_entity.id
_entity.type
_entity.pdbx_description
1 polymer ?
#
loop_
_entity_poly.entity_id
_entity_poly.type
_entity_poly.pdbx_seq_one_letter_code
_entity_poly.pdbx_strand_id
1 'polypeptide(L)'
;MSRFAPPPPHPSGATVPALDRDAIPRHLALVMDGNGRWANDRGLPRTEGHREGERALMEVVAGAIDLGIPYVSAYAFSTENWKRSPAEVAFLMNFTGDVMSRQLPTFKEWGIKVRWAGRRPRLWKSVINRLETAERETQDNDVITLTMCVNYGGRAEIADAAAAMARDVQEGRLKPGSITEDTVQRYLDEPQLPDVDLFLRSSGEQRLSNFLLWQSAYAEMMFLDVLWPDMDRRVLWRAVEDYAHRNRRYGGAVDQAAATTGE
;
A
#
# COMPACT_ATOMS: atom_id res chain seq x y z
N MET A 1 -26.01 1.86 -12.00
CA MET A 1 -25.45 2.94 -11.16
C MET A 1 -24.57 2.29 -10.10
N SER A 2 -23.39 2.84 -9.82
CA SER A 2 -22.53 2.32 -8.75
C SER A 2 -23.29 2.36 -7.41
N ARG A 3 -23.11 1.34 -6.58
CA ARG A 3 -23.64 1.27 -5.21
C ARG A 3 -23.01 2.32 -4.30
N PHE A 4 -21.83 2.82 -4.66
CA PHE A 4 -21.01 3.70 -3.86
C PHE A 4 -20.88 5.08 -4.51
N ALA A 5 -20.72 6.13 -3.68
CA ALA A 5 -20.44 7.47 -4.15
C ALA A 5 -18.96 7.58 -4.60
N PRO A 6 -18.67 8.22 -5.74
CA PRO A 6 -17.29 8.51 -6.09
C PRO A 6 -16.68 9.54 -5.13
N PRO A 7 -15.35 9.55 -4.97
CA PRO A 7 -14.68 10.64 -4.27
C PRO A 7 -15.06 12.00 -4.88
N PRO A 8 -15.09 13.08 -4.09
CA PRO A 8 -15.36 14.42 -4.63
C PRO A 8 -14.25 14.84 -5.62
N PRO A 9 -14.59 15.66 -6.64
CA PRO A 9 -13.59 16.21 -7.55
C PRO A 9 -12.46 16.93 -6.81
N HIS A 10 -11.25 16.90 -7.38
CA HIS A 10 -10.14 17.63 -6.78
C HIS A 10 -10.41 19.16 -6.76
N PRO A 11 -10.16 19.87 -5.64
CA PRO A 11 -10.50 21.30 -5.50
C PRO A 11 -9.86 22.23 -6.56
N SER A 12 -8.73 21.83 -7.16
CA SER A 12 -8.08 22.60 -8.23
C SER A 12 -8.77 22.51 -9.59
N GLY A 13 -9.81 21.66 -9.73
CA GLY A 13 -10.43 21.36 -11.02
C GLY A 13 -9.62 20.42 -11.92
N ALA A 14 -8.49 19.88 -11.44
CA ALA A 14 -7.71 18.90 -12.19
C ALA A 14 -8.52 17.61 -12.40
N THR A 15 -8.40 17.02 -13.58
CA THR A 15 -9.09 15.80 -13.98
C THR A 15 -8.12 14.64 -14.09
N VAL A 16 -8.63 13.42 -13.85
CA VAL A 16 -7.85 12.19 -14.03
C VAL A 16 -7.37 12.06 -15.48
N PRO A 17 -6.11 11.64 -15.71
CA PRO A 17 -5.58 11.42 -17.06
C PRO A 17 -6.30 10.26 -17.75
N ALA A 18 -6.45 10.36 -19.07
CA ALA A 18 -6.98 9.28 -19.88
C ALA A 18 -5.84 8.29 -20.19
N LEU A 19 -5.86 7.15 -19.54
CA LEU A 19 -4.87 6.07 -19.72
C LEU A 19 -5.55 4.79 -20.19
N ASP A 20 -4.84 4.00 -20.99
CA ASP A 20 -5.29 2.67 -21.33
C ASP A 20 -5.37 1.80 -20.06
N ARG A 21 -6.43 1.03 -19.93
CA ARG A 21 -6.68 0.23 -18.71
C ARG A 21 -5.55 -0.75 -18.40
N ASP A 22 -4.92 -1.31 -19.43
CA ASP A 22 -3.81 -2.26 -19.30
C ASP A 22 -2.49 -1.57 -18.90
N ALA A 23 -2.40 -0.24 -19.02
CA ALA A 23 -1.28 0.57 -18.59
C ALA A 23 -1.40 1.05 -17.13
N ILE A 24 -2.54 0.79 -16.48
CA ILE A 24 -2.78 1.19 -15.08
C ILE A 24 -2.32 0.05 -14.15
N PRO A 25 -1.54 0.34 -13.08
CA PRO A 25 -1.11 -0.68 -12.14
C PRO A 25 -2.31 -1.31 -11.43
N ARG A 26 -2.31 -2.63 -11.29
CA ARG A 26 -3.34 -3.33 -10.52
C ARG A 26 -3.12 -3.18 -9.02
N HIS A 27 -1.86 -3.14 -8.58
CA HIS A 27 -1.50 -3.01 -7.17
C HIS A 27 -0.45 -1.93 -6.97
N LEU A 28 -0.85 -0.90 -6.22
CA LEU A 28 0.00 0.22 -5.80
C LEU A 28 0.45 0.02 -4.36
N ALA A 29 1.76 -0.07 -4.12
CA ALA A 29 2.36 -0.09 -2.77
C ALA A 29 2.88 1.30 -2.39
N LEU A 30 2.50 1.82 -1.23
CA LEU A 30 2.81 3.17 -0.77
C LEU A 30 3.69 3.15 0.48
N VAL A 31 4.88 3.73 0.40
CA VAL A 31 5.69 4.08 1.57
C VAL A 31 5.54 5.57 1.86
N MET A 32 4.78 5.87 2.91
CA MET A 32 4.35 7.21 3.33
C MET A 32 5.43 7.89 4.18
N ASP A 33 6.52 8.31 3.52
CA ASP A 33 7.70 8.89 4.19
C ASP A 33 7.74 10.41 4.09
N GLY A 34 8.39 11.04 5.10
CA GLY A 34 8.61 12.49 5.13
C GLY A 34 7.72 13.27 6.09
N ASN A 35 6.74 12.63 6.78
CA ASN A 35 5.85 13.31 7.73
C ASN A 35 6.59 14.18 8.76
N GLY A 36 7.65 13.61 9.39
CA GLY A 36 8.43 14.33 10.39
C GLY A 36 9.26 15.47 9.81
N ARG A 37 9.84 15.31 8.60
CA ARG A 37 10.58 16.37 7.89
C ARG A 37 9.64 17.52 7.53
N TRP A 38 8.50 17.20 6.96
CA TRP A 38 7.48 18.18 6.61
C TRP A 38 7.08 19.08 7.79
N ALA A 39 6.85 18.50 8.96
CA ALA A 39 6.53 19.24 10.17
C ALA A 39 7.73 20.09 10.67
N ASN A 40 8.93 19.50 10.71
CA ASN A 40 10.15 20.21 11.15
C ASN A 40 10.46 21.41 10.26
N ASP A 41 10.33 21.30 8.95
CA ASP A 41 10.58 22.39 7.98
C ASP A 41 9.62 23.57 8.18
N ARG A 42 8.49 23.33 8.87
CA ARG A 42 7.45 24.33 9.18
C ARG A 42 7.45 24.77 10.65
N GLY A 43 8.41 24.29 11.44
CA GLY A 43 8.47 24.58 12.88
C GLY A 43 7.32 23.96 13.68
N LEU A 44 6.70 22.90 13.15
CA LEU A 44 5.56 22.21 13.75
C LEU A 44 6.01 20.94 14.50
N PRO A 45 5.25 20.50 15.51
CA PRO A 45 5.43 19.19 16.10
C PRO A 45 5.31 18.07 15.04
N ARG A 46 6.14 17.04 15.15
CA ARG A 46 6.12 15.89 14.22
C ARG A 46 4.73 15.24 14.07
N THR A 47 3.90 15.33 15.10
CA THR A 47 2.52 14.85 15.11
C THR A 47 1.63 15.52 14.06
N GLU A 48 1.87 16.81 13.76
CA GLU A 48 1.10 17.53 12.72
C GLU A 48 1.39 16.97 11.32
N GLY A 49 2.65 16.59 11.05
CA GLY A 49 2.98 15.92 9.79
C GLY A 49 2.23 14.61 9.59
N HIS A 50 1.99 13.85 10.67
CA HIS A 50 1.17 12.63 10.57
C HIS A 50 -0.32 12.93 10.33
N ARG A 51 -0.86 14.01 10.92
CA ARG A 51 -2.25 14.42 10.67
C ARG A 51 -2.46 14.85 9.22
N GLU A 52 -1.54 15.65 8.66
CA GLU A 52 -1.58 16.00 7.25
C GLU A 52 -1.36 14.77 6.36
N GLY A 53 -0.52 13.83 6.80
CA GLY A 53 -0.31 12.55 6.13
C GLY A 53 -1.57 11.69 6.00
N GLU A 54 -2.54 11.81 6.92
CA GLU A 54 -3.86 11.17 6.79
C GLU A 54 -4.64 11.78 5.62
N ARG A 55 -4.66 13.11 5.50
CA ARG A 55 -5.29 13.80 4.37
C ARG A 55 -4.66 13.35 3.05
N ALA A 56 -3.33 13.30 2.99
CA ALA A 56 -2.60 12.83 1.82
C ALA A 56 -2.96 11.37 1.45
N LEU A 57 -3.11 10.48 2.44
CA LEU A 57 -3.55 9.10 2.20
C LEU A 57 -4.93 9.07 1.51
N MET A 58 -5.89 9.82 2.03
CA MET A 58 -7.24 9.84 1.46
C MET A 58 -7.26 10.47 0.05
N GLU A 59 -6.45 11.49 -0.20
CA GLU A 59 -6.27 12.06 -1.54
C GLU A 59 -5.66 11.06 -2.53
N VAL A 60 -4.62 10.33 -2.11
CA VAL A 60 -3.99 9.30 -2.95
C VAL A 60 -4.95 8.14 -3.22
N VAL A 61 -5.72 7.70 -2.20
CA VAL A 61 -6.75 6.65 -2.38
C VAL A 61 -7.86 7.13 -3.31
N ALA A 62 -8.31 8.39 -3.18
CA ALA A 62 -9.27 8.97 -4.13
C ALA A 62 -8.72 8.96 -5.57
N GLY A 63 -7.45 9.37 -5.75
CA GLY A 63 -6.79 9.34 -7.06
C GLY A 63 -6.63 7.92 -7.62
N ALA A 64 -6.43 6.91 -6.76
CA ALA A 64 -6.39 5.51 -7.16
C ALA A 64 -7.78 5.01 -7.60
N ILE A 65 -8.85 5.44 -6.92
CA ILE A 65 -10.24 5.15 -7.35
C ILE A 65 -10.53 5.81 -8.70
N ASP A 66 -10.15 7.09 -8.88
CA ASP A 66 -10.33 7.82 -10.14
C ASP A 66 -9.67 7.10 -11.32
N LEU A 67 -8.48 6.52 -11.10
CA LEU A 67 -7.73 5.73 -12.10
C LEU A 67 -8.28 4.30 -12.29
N GLY A 68 -9.09 3.80 -11.35
CA GLY A 68 -9.57 2.41 -11.37
C GLY A 68 -8.52 1.39 -10.89
N ILE A 69 -7.57 1.79 -10.05
CA ILE A 69 -6.60 0.90 -9.39
C ILE A 69 -7.33 0.05 -8.35
N PRO A 70 -7.35 -1.29 -8.45
CA PRO A 70 -8.14 -2.12 -7.54
C PRO A 70 -7.49 -2.41 -6.19
N TYR A 71 -6.15 -2.29 -6.06
CA TYR A 71 -5.45 -2.61 -4.82
C TYR A 71 -4.44 -1.53 -4.44
N VAL A 72 -4.52 -1.05 -3.20
CA VAL A 72 -3.54 -0.13 -2.60
C VAL A 72 -3.08 -0.70 -1.27
N SER A 73 -1.78 -0.83 -1.07
CA SER A 73 -1.17 -1.18 0.21
C SER A 73 -0.42 0.00 0.80
N ALA A 74 -0.73 0.40 2.03
CA ALA A 74 -0.15 1.57 2.69
C ALA A 74 0.67 1.18 3.92
N TYR A 75 1.97 1.55 3.95
CA TYR A 75 2.87 1.24 5.05
C TYR A 75 2.68 2.21 6.20
N ALA A 76 1.80 1.87 7.14
CA ALA A 76 1.42 2.74 8.25
C ALA A 76 2.33 2.59 9.48
N PHE A 77 2.74 1.35 9.83
CA PHE A 77 3.63 1.11 10.96
C PHE A 77 4.47 -0.16 10.73
N SER A 78 5.79 0.01 10.62
CA SER A 78 6.71 -1.11 10.44
C SER A 78 7.10 -1.79 11.75
N THR A 79 7.56 -3.05 11.66
CA THR A 79 8.16 -3.75 12.81
C THR A 79 9.38 -3.03 13.38
N GLU A 80 10.10 -2.25 12.58
CA GLU A 80 11.26 -1.46 13.00
C GLU A 80 10.87 -0.22 13.80
N ASN A 81 9.64 0.29 13.65
CA ASN A 81 9.16 1.48 14.36
C ASN A 81 9.06 1.28 15.87
N TRP A 82 9.02 0.04 16.35
CA TRP A 82 9.11 -0.26 17.78
C TRP A 82 10.44 0.17 18.44
N LYS A 83 11.46 0.52 17.64
CA LYS A 83 12.74 1.05 18.14
C LYS A 83 12.69 2.57 18.41
N ARG A 84 11.61 3.24 18.03
CA ARG A 84 11.39 4.67 18.27
C ARG A 84 11.14 4.94 19.76
N SER A 85 11.12 6.21 20.15
CA SER A 85 10.81 6.58 21.54
C SER A 85 9.43 6.05 21.95
N PRO A 86 9.24 5.67 23.22
CA PRO A 86 7.93 5.19 23.70
C PRO A 86 6.78 6.17 23.43
N ALA A 87 7.04 7.47 23.54
CA ALA A 87 6.05 8.51 23.27
C ALA A 87 5.63 8.54 21.78
N GLU A 88 6.60 8.41 20.85
CA GLU A 88 6.31 8.35 19.41
C GLU A 88 5.55 7.07 19.03
N VAL A 89 5.95 5.93 19.60
CA VAL A 89 5.23 4.66 19.41
C VAL A 89 3.79 4.77 19.90
N ALA A 90 3.59 5.31 21.10
CA ALA A 90 2.25 5.49 21.67
C ALA A 90 1.38 6.41 20.80
N PHE A 91 1.96 7.50 20.31
CA PHE A 91 1.28 8.41 19.38
C PHE A 91 0.86 7.68 18.10
N LEU A 92 1.80 6.97 17.43
CA LEU A 92 1.53 6.28 16.17
C LEU A 92 0.47 5.18 16.32
N MET A 93 0.48 4.44 17.43
CA MET A 93 -0.52 3.42 17.71
C MET A 93 -1.93 4.02 17.85
N ASN A 94 -2.06 5.05 18.68
CA ASN A 94 -3.35 5.74 18.84
C ASN A 94 -3.80 6.34 17.51
N PHE A 95 -2.91 7.06 16.82
CA PHE A 95 -3.19 7.72 15.56
C PHE A 95 -3.70 6.73 14.49
N THR A 96 -3.02 5.58 14.31
CA THR A 96 -3.44 4.54 13.36
C THR A 96 -4.85 4.04 13.68
N GLY A 97 -5.14 3.74 14.94
CA GLY A 97 -6.48 3.33 15.34
C GLY A 97 -7.53 4.44 15.14
N ASP A 98 -7.19 5.69 15.45
CA ASP A 98 -8.09 6.84 15.29
C ASP A 98 -8.41 7.12 13.82
N VAL A 99 -7.41 7.00 12.92
CA VAL A 99 -7.62 7.08 11.46
C VAL A 99 -8.63 6.05 10.99
N MET A 100 -8.49 4.79 11.40
CA MET A 100 -9.44 3.73 11.02
C MET A 100 -10.86 4.05 11.45
N SER A 101 -11.03 4.54 12.68
CA SER A 101 -12.37 4.90 13.18
C SER A 101 -12.96 6.14 12.51
N ARG A 102 -12.14 7.16 12.28
CA ARG A 102 -12.55 8.45 11.71
C ARG A 102 -12.90 8.33 10.24
N GLN A 103 -12.14 7.52 9.48
CA GLN A 103 -12.34 7.33 8.05
C GLN A 103 -13.33 6.23 7.70
N LEU A 104 -13.80 5.44 8.66
CA LEU A 104 -14.76 4.35 8.41
C LEU A 104 -16.01 4.78 7.62
N PRO A 105 -16.65 5.94 7.91
CA PRO A 105 -17.77 6.42 7.10
C PRO A 105 -17.37 6.64 5.62
N THR A 106 -16.22 7.28 5.38
CA THR A 106 -15.68 7.51 4.03
C THR A 106 -15.35 6.20 3.32
N PHE A 107 -14.76 5.24 4.03
CA PHE A 107 -14.50 3.90 3.46
C PHE A 107 -15.78 3.22 2.98
N LYS A 108 -16.85 3.33 3.75
CA LYS A 108 -18.17 2.78 3.38
C LYS A 108 -18.80 3.54 2.23
N GLU A 109 -18.71 4.86 2.22
CA GLU A 109 -19.27 5.72 1.18
C GLU A 109 -18.60 5.51 -0.18
N TRP A 110 -17.26 5.45 -0.21
CA TRP A 110 -16.48 5.29 -1.46
C TRP A 110 -16.31 3.83 -1.90
N GLY A 111 -16.84 2.88 -1.14
CA GLY A 111 -16.72 1.46 -1.46
C GLY A 111 -15.32 0.88 -1.26
N ILE A 112 -14.55 1.45 -0.32
CA ILE A 112 -13.21 0.98 0.02
C ILE A 112 -13.32 -0.24 0.93
N LYS A 113 -12.78 -1.37 0.49
CA LYS A 113 -12.58 -2.57 1.33
C LYS A 113 -11.29 -2.44 2.09
N VAL A 114 -11.35 -2.37 3.42
CA VAL A 114 -10.17 -2.34 4.28
C VAL A 114 -9.66 -3.74 4.56
N ARG A 115 -8.33 -3.93 4.51
CA ARG A 115 -7.61 -5.12 4.95
C ARG A 115 -6.47 -4.70 5.88
N TRP A 116 -6.05 -5.61 6.74
CA TRP A 116 -4.92 -5.41 7.63
C TRP A 116 -3.89 -6.52 7.45
N ALA A 117 -2.68 -6.15 6.99
CA ALA A 117 -1.51 -7.01 6.99
C ALA A 117 -0.58 -6.64 8.14
N GLY A 118 -0.10 -7.63 8.88
CA GLY A 118 0.86 -7.45 9.96
C GLY A 118 0.58 -8.30 11.20
N ARG A 119 1.53 -8.26 12.11
CA ARG A 119 1.56 -9.11 13.30
C ARG A 119 0.72 -8.57 14.44
N ARG A 120 -0.03 -9.44 15.14
CA ARG A 120 -0.78 -9.12 16.37
C ARG A 120 0.10 -8.85 17.61
N PRO A 121 1.19 -9.62 17.85
CA PRO A 121 2.03 -9.40 19.03
C PRO A 121 2.55 -7.96 19.12
N ARG A 122 2.52 -7.40 20.33
CA ARG A 122 2.87 -6.03 20.70
C ARG A 122 1.86 -4.96 20.28
N LEU A 123 0.96 -5.21 19.31
CA LEU A 123 -0.11 -4.26 19.03
C LEU A 123 -1.07 -4.14 20.22
N TRP A 124 -1.53 -2.92 20.46
CA TRP A 124 -2.54 -2.70 21.49
C TRP A 124 -3.87 -3.28 21.05
N LYS A 125 -4.56 -3.91 21.97
CA LYS A 125 -5.86 -4.54 21.72
C LYS A 125 -6.88 -3.54 21.13
N SER A 126 -6.84 -2.27 21.56
CA SER A 126 -7.70 -1.21 21.01
C SER A 126 -7.44 -0.96 19.52
N VAL A 127 -6.18 -0.99 19.07
CA VAL A 127 -5.81 -0.83 17.65
C VAL A 127 -6.27 -2.03 16.84
N ILE A 128 -6.01 -3.24 17.34
CA ILE A 128 -6.47 -4.49 16.70
C ILE A 128 -7.99 -4.44 16.50
N ASN A 129 -8.75 -4.12 17.55
CA ASN A 129 -10.21 -4.05 17.47
C ASN A 129 -10.70 -3.05 16.41
N ARG A 130 -10.02 -1.90 16.26
CA ARG A 130 -10.40 -0.89 15.26
C ARG A 130 -10.09 -1.34 13.83
N LEU A 131 -8.94 -2.00 13.61
CA LEU A 131 -8.58 -2.60 12.33
C LEU A 131 -9.59 -3.68 11.95
N GLU A 132 -9.85 -4.64 12.84
CA GLU A 132 -10.83 -5.71 12.61
C GLU A 132 -12.27 -5.17 12.41
N THR A 133 -12.62 -4.08 13.09
CA THR A 133 -13.91 -3.42 12.86
C THR A 133 -13.97 -2.81 11.47
N ALA A 134 -12.90 -2.12 11.01
CA ALA A 134 -12.86 -1.58 9.66
C ALA A 134 -12.96 -2.69 8.61
N GLU A 135 -12.22 -3.80 8.78
CA GLU A 135 -12.30 -4.96 7.88
C GLU A 135 -13.73 -5.51 7.80
N ARG A 136 -14.35 -5.79 8.94
CA ARG A 136 -15.71 -6.35 9.03
C ARG A 136 -16.76 -5.42 8.41
N GLU A 137 -16.71 -4.13 8.75
CA GLU A 137 -17.69 -3.14 8.30
C GLU A 137 -17.59 -2.80 6.80
N THR A 138 -16.45 -3.12 6.17
CA THR A 138 -16.20 -2.85 4.75
C THR A 138 -16.02 -4.12 3.92
N GLN A 139 -16.27 -5.30 4.46
CA GLN A 139 -16.01 -6.60 3.80
C GLN A 139 -16.72 -6.76 2.45
N ASP A 140 -17.89 -6.16 2.30
CA ASP A 140 -18.71 -6.24 1.10
C ASP A 140 -18.46 -5.10 0.09
N ASN A 141 -17.51 -4.21 0.38
CA ASN A 141 -17.10 -3.16 -0.54
C ASN A 141 -16.23 -3.75 -1.67
N ASP A 142 -16.31 -3.15 -2.87
CA ASP A 142 -15.71 -3.72 -4.08
C ASP A 142 -15.11 -2.70 -5.06
N VAL A 143 -15.05 -1.41 -4.70
CA VAL A 143 -14.46 -0.38 -5.56
C VAL A 143 -12.94 -0.46 -5.54
N ILE A 144 -12.34 -0.53 -4.36
CA ILE A 144 -10.89 -0.64 -4.16
C ILE A 144 -10.60 -1.38 -2.84
N THR A 145 -9.53 -2.15 -2.80
CA THR A 145 -9.02 -2.75 -1.56
C THR A 145 -7.85 -1.91 -1.03
N LEU A 146 -8.00 -1.36 0.18
CA LEU A 146 -6.94 -0.66 0.91
C LEU A 146 -6.39 -1.57 2.01
N THR A 147 -5.17 -2.07 1.82
CA THR A 147 -4.46 -2.87 2.83
C THR A 147 -3.59 -1.96 3.69
N MET A 148 -3.97 -1.82 4.95
CA MET A 148 -3.17 -1.09 5.95
C MET A 148 -2.12 -2.02 6.55
N CYS A 149 -0.84 -1.78 6.23
CA CYS A 149 0.27 -2.56 6.76
C CYS A 149 0.69 -1.98 8.12
N VAL A 150 0.24 -2.63 9.21
CA VAL A 150 0.43 -2.17 10.60
C VAL A 150 1.12 -3.25 11.43
N ASN A 151 2.24 -2.89 12.07
CA ASN A 151 3.16 -3.86 12.68
C ASN A 151 3.65 -4.90 11.67
N TYR A 152 3.90 -4.42 10.47
CA TYR A 152 4.25 -5.22 9.30
C TYR A 152 5.76 -5.16 9.01
N GLY A 153 6.29 -6.22 8.42
CA GLY A 153 7.63 -6.29 7.85
C GLY A 153 7.77 -7.55 7.00
N GLY A 154 8.18 -7.42 5.75
CA GLY A 154 8.21 -8.53 4.78
C GLY A 154 9.08 -9.72 5.23
N ARG A 155 10.22 -9.47 5.89
CA ARG A 155 11.01 -10.56 6.47
C ARG A 155 10.26 -11.32 7.57
N ALA A 156 9.48 -10.59 8.35
CA ALA A 156 8.68 -11.18 9.42
C ALA A 156 7.51 -11.99 8.85
N GLU A 157 6.82 -11.45 7.84
CA GLU A 157 5.76 -12.13 7.11
C GLU A 157 6.24 -13.45 6.50
N ILE A 158 7.38 -13.43 5.77
CA ILE A 158 7.96 -14.63 5.17
C ILE A 158 8.34 -15.66 6.24
N ALA A 159 8.91 -15.22 7.36
CA ALA A 159 9.26 -16.12 8.47
C ALA A 159 8.03 -16.76 9.12
N ASP A 160 6.93 -16.00 9.28
CA ASP A 160 5.66 -16.50 9.81
C ASP A 160 5.00 -17.48 8.84
N ALA A 161 5.02 -17.21 7.55
CA ALA A 161 4.58 -18.11 6.49
C ALA A 161 5.35 -19.43 6.52
N ALA A 162 6.69 -19.36 6.60
CA ALA A 162 7.54 -20.56 6.71
C ALA A 162 7.23 -21.39 7.96
N ALA A 163 7.04 -20.73 9.11
CA ALA A 163 6.68 -21.41 10.35
C ALA A 163 5.28 -22.05 10.28
N ALA A 164 4.32 -21.41 9.60
CA ALA A 164 2.99 -21.97 9.38
C ALA A 164 3.03 -23.18 8.45
N MET A 165 3.77 -23.11 7.33
CA MET A 165 3.98 -24.26 6.44
C MET A 165 4.64 -25.44 7.16
N ALA A 166 5.66 -25.18 8.00
CA ALA A 166 6.33 -26.22 8.77
C ALA A 166 5.36 -26.94 9.73
N ARG A 167 4.44 -26.21 10.39
CA ARG A 167 3.37 -26.80 11.21
C ARG A 167 2.44 -27.68 10.38
N ASP A 168 2.01 -27.21 9.22
CA ASP A 168 1.11 -27.96 8.34
C ASP A 168 1.76 -29.21 7.77
N VAL A 169 3.08 -29.18 7.52
CA VAL A 169 3.85 -30.36 7.15
C VAL A 169 3.88 -31.36 8.30
N GLN A 170 4.17 -30.90 9.52
CA GLN A 170 4.21 -31.76 10.70
C GLN A 170 2.85 -32.41 10.99
N GLU A 171 1.76 -31.69 10.73
CA GLU A 171 0.38 -32.19 10.93
C GLU A 171 -0.19 -32.95 9.72
N GLY A 172 0.61 -33.14 8.67
CA GLY A 172 0.23 -33.90 7.47
C GLY A 172 -0.73 -33.16 6.50
N ARG A 173 -0.99 -31.86 6.73
CA ARG A 173 -1.85 -31.05 5.85
C ARG A 173 -1.12 -30.55 4.60
N LEU A 174 0.20 -30.48 4.65
CA LEU A 174 1.05 -30.04 3.54
C LEU A 174 2.17 -31.05 3.31
N LYS A 175 2.45 -31.40 2.05
CA LYS A 175 3.59 -32.25 1.69
C LYS A 175 4.80 -31.38 1.36
N PRO A 176 6.03 -31.65 1.91
CA PRO A 176 7.20 -30.82 1.62
C PRO A 176 7.48 -30.64 0.11
N GLY A 177 7.32 -31.72 -0.68
CA GLY A 177 7.56 -31.71 -2.13
C GLY A 177 6.50 -30.96 -2.96
N SER A 178 5.41 -30.46 -2.34
CA SER A 178 4.39 -29.66 -3.02
C SER A 178 4.47 -28.17 -2.69
N ILE A 179 5.51 -27.73 -1.99
CA ILE A 179 5.73 -26.33 -1.68
C ILE A 179 6.25 -25.63 -2.93
N THR A 180 5.49 -24.67 -3.45
CA THR A 180 5.78 -23.81 -4.58
C THR A 180 5.67 -22.34 -4.18
N GLU A 181 5.98 -21.42 -5.07
CA GLU A 181 5.75 -19.97 -4.86
C GLU A 181 4.28 -19.67 -4.53
N ASP A 182 3.34 -20.29 -5.25
CA ASP A 182 1.90 -20.17 -4.95
C ASP A 182 1.55 -20.70 -3.55
N THR A 183 2.27 -21.72 -3.10
CA THR A 183 2.08 -22.22 -1.73
C THR A 183 2.51 -21.17 -0.74
N VAL A 184 3.67 -20.55 -0.91
CA VAL A 184 4.16 -19.46 -0.04
C VAL A 184 3.15 -18.32 -0.02
N GLN A 185 2.67 -17.88 -1.19
CA GLN A 185 1.69 -16.80 -1.31
C GLN A 185 0.44 -17.04 -0.44
N ARG A 186 -0.06 -18.29 -0.40
CA ARG A 186 -1.23 -18.66 0.43
C ARG A 186 -1.01 -18.56 1.95
N TYR A 187 0.24 -18.51 2.41
CA TYR A 187 0.60 -18.39 3.82
C TYR A 187 1.02 -16.98 4.23
N LEU A 188 1.05 -16.02 3.29
CA LEU A 188 1.29 -14.60 3.59
C LEU A 188 0.09 -13.98 4.32
N ASP A 189 0.27 -12.81 4.90
CA ASP A 189 -0.75 -12.10 5.69
C ASP A 189 -2.04 -11.84 4.89
N GLU A 190 -1.90 -11.46 3.62
CA GLU A 190 -3.00 -11.23 2.67
C GLU A 190 -2.82 -12.07 1.41
N PRO A 191 -3.21 -13.35 1.42
CA PRO A 191 -2.96 -14.27 0.30
C PRO A 191 -3.61 -13.89 -1.03
N GLN A 192 -4.64 -13.04 -0.98
CA GLN A 192 -5.40 -12.63 -2.17
C GLN A 192 -4.85 -11.35 -2.82
N LEU A 193 -3.89 -10.67 -2.19
CA LEU A 193 -3.24 -9.52 -2.80
C LEU A 193 -2.43 -9.98 -4.02
N PRO A 194 -2.61 -9.36 -5.18
CA PRO A 194 -1.72 -9.59 -6.31
C PRO A 194 -0.31 -9.03 -6.03
N ASP A 195 0.65 -9.43 -6.87
CA ASP A 195 1.96 -8.78 -6.87
C ASP A 195 1.83 -7.27 -7.08
N VAL A 196 2.80 -6.54 -6.51
CA VAL A 196 2.89 -5.09 -6.66
C VAL A 196 3.35 -4.75 -8.07
N ASP A 197 2.57 -3.95 -8.77
CA ASP A 197 2.96 -3.41 -10.07
C ASP A 197 3.77 -2.13 -9.93
N LEU A 198 3.33 -1.22 -9.05
CA LEU A 198 3.99 0.05 -8.78
C LEU A 198 4.26 0.22 -7.29
N PHE A 199 5.55 0.27 -6.94
CA PHE A 199 6.02 0.63 -5.61
C PHE A 199 6.40 2.11 -5.59
N LEU A 200 5.67 2.91 -4.82
CA LEU A 200 5.87 4.34 -4.71
C LEU A 200 6.32 4.73 -3.31
N ARG A 201 7.43 5.48 -3.22
CA ARG A 201 7.91 6.04 -1.96
C ARG A 201 8.15 7.54 -2.10
N SER A 202 7.57 8.30 -1.17
CA SER A 202 7.79 9.74 -1.03
C SER A 202 9.09 10.06 -0.30
N SER A 203 9.52 11.32 -0.34
CA SER A 203 10.65 11.90 0.43
C SER A 203 12.06 11.65 -0.08
N GLY A 204 12.24 11.20 -1.34
CA GLY A 204 13.54 11.02 -2.00
C GLY A 204 14.36 9.82 -1.52
N GLU A 205 13.85 9.04 -0.57
CA GLU A 205 14.55 7.86 -0.04
C GLU A 205 14.38 6.65 -0.98
N GLN A 206 15.49 6.08 -1.43
CA GLN A 206 15.53 5.00 -2.45
C GLN A 206 15.80 3.63 -1.80
N ARG A 207 14.81 3.08 -1.09
CA ARG A 207 14.85 1.76 -0.46
C ARG A 207 13.46 1.22 -0.17
N LEU A 208 13.30 -0.10 -0.10
CA LEU A 208 12.04 -0.78 0.20
C LEU A 208 11.65 -0.74 1.69
N SER A 209 12.63 -0.61 2.57
CA SER A 209 12.44 -0.61 4.03
C SER A 209 11.65 -1.82 4.55
N ASN A 210 11.93 -3.01 4.03
CA ASN A 210 11.27 -4.25 4.45
C ASN A 210 9.76 -4.29 4.17
N PHE A 211 9.29 -3.51 3.17
CA PHE A 211 7.89 -3.42 2.79
C PHE A 211 7.57 -4.32 1.60
N LEU A 212 6.58 -5.20 1.75
CA LEU A 212 6.04 -6.11 0.73
C LEU A 212 7.13 -6.81 -0.11
N LEU A 213 8.14 -7.40 0.55
CA LEU A 213 9.33 -7.94 -0.14
C LEU A 213 8.97 -9.04 -1.14
N TRP A 214 8.07 -9.95 -0.78
CA TRP A 214 7.61 -11.02 -1.65
C TRP A 214 6.82 -10.44 -2.82
N GLN A 215 5.83 -9.66 -2.54
CA GLN A 215 4.89 -9.11 -3.52
C GLN A 215 5.53 -8.08 -4.46
N SER A 216 6.66 -7.46 -4.07
CA SER A 216 7.36 -6.43 -4.87
C SER A 216 8.50 -6.98 -5.72
N ALA A 217 8.63 -8.30 -5.87
CA ALA A 217 9.76 -8.91 -6.58
C ALA A 217 9.92 -8.41 -8.03
N TYR A 218 8.82 -8.06 -8.70
CA TYR A 218 8.79 -7.54 -10.07
C TYR A 218 8.14 -6.15 -10.18
N ALA A 219 8.04 -5.42 -9.07
CA ALA A 219 7.44 -4.09 -9.05
C ALA A 219 8.33 -3.06 -9.76
N GLU A 220 7.70 -2.18 -10.54
CA GLU A 220 8.33 -0.93 -10.94
C GLU A 220 8.45 -0.01 -9.74
N MET A 221 9.65 0.52 -9.49
CA MET A 221 9.92 1.36 -8.34
C MET A 221 9.96 2.83 -8.73
N MET A 222 9.26 3.65 -7.94
CA MET A 222 9.25 5.09 -8.13
C MET A 222 9.50 5.80 -6.79
N PHE A 223 10.55 6.62 -6.77
CA PHE A 223 10.99 7.38 -5.62
C PHE A 223 10.77 8.86 -5.90
N LEU A 224 9.87 9.50 -5.15
CA LEU A 224 9.48 10.89 -5.34
C LEU A 224 10.11 11.77 -4.27
N ASP A 225 10.62 12.94 -4.66
CA ASP A 225 11.21 13.90 -3.71
C ASP A 225 10.17 14.58 -2.82
N VAL A 226 8.90 14.58 -3.23
CA VAL A 226 7.80 15.17 -2.47
C VAL A 226 7.65 14.50 -1.10
N LEU A 227 7.47 15.29 -0.04
CA LEU A 227 7.18 14.78 1.29
C LEU A 227 5.73 14.27 1.37
N TRP A 228 5.49 13.19 2.13
CA TRP A 228 4.17 12.56 2.15
C TRP A 228 2.99 13.52 2.41
N PRO A 229 3.03 14.47 3.37
CA PRO A 229 1.93 15.40 3.57
C PRO A 229 1.60 16.32 2.38
N ASP A 230 2.56 16.52 1.48
CA ASP A 230 2.37 17.31 0.25
C ASP A 230 1.89 16.45 -0.95
N MET A 231 1.70 15.13 -0.74
CA MET A 231 1.11 14.24 -1.74
C MET A 231 -0.39 14.53 -1.89
N ASP A 232 -0.85 14.48 -3.13
CA ASP A 232 -2.25 14.45 -3.50
C ASP A 232 -2.49 13.57 -4.73
N ARG A 233 -3.75 13.45 -5.18
CA ARG A 233 -4.09 12.62 -6.34
C ARG A 233 -3.41 13.07 -7.63
N ARG A 234 -3.09 14.35 -7.80
CA ARG A 234 -2.40 14.88 -8.99
C ARG A 234 -0.95 14.37 -9.08
N VAL A 235 -0.29 14.23 -7.93
CA VAL A 235 1.05 13.64 -7.87
C VAL A 235 0.98 12.15 -8.19
N LEU A 236 -0.02 11.44 -7.66
CA LEU A 236 -0.27 10.04 -8.00
C LEU A 236 -0.57 9.87 -9.49
N TRP A 237 -1.45 10.68 -10.07
CA TRP A 237 -1.81 10.59 -11.49
C TRP A 237 -0.59 10.73 -12.39
N ARG A 238 0.28 11.71 -12.14
CA ARG A 238 1.56 11.86 -12.88
C ARG A 238 2.46 10.64 -12.71
N ALA A 239 2.57 10.11 -11.48
CA ALA A 239 3.36 8.91 -11.24
C ALA A 239 2.83 7.69 -12.02
N VAL A 240 1.51 7.56 -12.16
CA VAL A 240 0.91 6.49 -12.96
C VAL A 240 1.05 6.75 -14.46
N GLU A 241 1.00 8.00 -14.93
CA GLU A 241 1.34 8.34 -16.32
C GLU A 241 2.80 7.94 -16.65
N ASP A 242 3.75 8.28 -15.77
CA ASP A 242 5.15 7.87 -15.94
C ASP A 242 5.31 6.34 -15.93
N TYR A 243 4.57 5.64 -15.05
CA TYR A 243 4.53 4.18 -15.03
C TYR A 243 4.00 3.60 -16.34
N ALA A 244 2.92 4.17 -16.88
CA ALA A 244 2.28 3.71 -18.12
C ALA A 244 3.22 3.78 -19.34
N HIS A 245 4.22 4.65 -19.32
CA HIS A 245 5.23 4.76 -20.38
C HIS A 245 6.41 3.80 -20.21
N ARG A 246 6.49 3.01 -19.12
CA ARG A 246 7.57 2.05 -18.91
C ARG A 246 7.30 0.72 -19.63
N ASN A 247 8.35 0.16 -20.25
CA ASN A 247 8.30 -1.18 -20.84
C ASN A 247 8.63 -2.23 -19.77
N ARG A 248 7.62 -2.94 -19.24
CA ARG A 248 7.82 -4.06 -18.30
C ARG A 248 8.26 -5.33 -19.05
N ARG A 249 9.43 -5.85 -18.73
CA ARG A 249 10.05 -6.96 -19.50
C ARG A 249 9.92 -8.35 -18.86
N TYR A 250 9.53 -8.51 -17.63
CA TYR A 250 9.40 -9.79 -16.90
C TYR A 250 10.44 -10.85 -17.29
N GLY A 251 11.71 -10.44 -17.54
CA GLY A 251 12.79 -11.32 -17.99
C GLY A 251 12.76 -11.68 -19.48
N GLY A 252 11.82 -11.20 -20.28
CA GLY A 252 11.75 -11.41 -21.72
C GLY A 252 12.74 -10.52 -22.49
N ALA A 253 13.37 -11.06 -23.56
CA ALA A 253 14.13 -10.25 -24.51
C ALA A 253 13.17 -9.48 -25.42
N VAL A 254 13.45 -8.19 -25.65
CA VAL A 254 12.80 -7.44 -26.71
C VAL A 254 13.62 -7.63 -27.97
N ASP A 255 13.09 -8.34 -28.96
CA ASP A 255 13.68 -8.32 -30.31
C ASP A 255 13.61 -6.85 -30.79
N GLN A 256 14.77 -6.26 -31.05
CA GLN A 256 14.82 -4.98 -31.73
C GLN A 256 14.14 -5.18 -33.10
N ALA A 257 13.00 -4.47 -33.29
CA ALA A 257 12.42 -4.38 -34.62
C ALA A 257 13.53 -3.97 -35.57
N ALA A 258 13.78 -4.84 -36.57
CA ALA A 258 14.76 -4.59 -37.61
C ALA A 258 14.53 -3.19 -38.18
N ALA A 259 15.53 -2.33 -38.07
CA ALA A 259 15.53 -1.07 -38.75
C ALA A 259 15.38 -1.38 -40.25
N THR A 260 14.19 -1.11 -40.78
CA THR A 260 14.01 -1.13 -42.25
C THR A 260 14.89 -0.04 -42.83
N THR A 261 16.07 -0.44 -43.23
CA THR A 261 16.86 0.35 -44.18
C THR A 261 16.06 0.34 -45.48
N GLY A 262 15.32 1.41 -45.73
CA GLY A 262 14.78 1.73 -47.03
C GLY A 262 15.95 2.17 -47.93
N GLU A 263 16.21 1.40 -48.98
CA GLU A 263 16.87 1.88 -50.19
C GLU A 263 15.98 2.85 -50.97
#